data_d2dea4e0d0d6620912027d22b8c7eb65
#
_entry.id   d2dea4e0d0d6620912027d22b8c7eb65
#
_cell.length_a   1.000
_cell.length_b   1.000
_cell.length_c   1.000
_cell.angle_alpha   90.00
_cell.angle_beta   90.00
_cell.angle_gamma   90.00
#
_symmetry.space_group_name_H-M   'P 1'
#
loop_
_entity.id
_entity.type
_entity.pdbx_description
1 polymer ?
#
loop_
_entity_poly.entity_id
_entity_poly.type
_entity_poly.pdbx_seq_one_letter_code
_entity_poly.pdbx_strand_id
1 'polypeptide(L)'
;CGEDLGMGPSCVPDVMSQLQILSLEVQRMPKETTQRYVDLNNVPYLSVCCTGTHDTSPMRMWWRENRENTQWFYNNILHQGGAAPEDLTPELAQQIVDMHVNSKSMWAILPWQDYMACDGNSRYPNPEGERINDPSNPRHIWCWRMHVEL
;
A
#
# COMPACT_ATOMS: atom_id res chain seq x y z
N CYS A 1 -7.85 6.28 13.99
CA CYS A 1 -6.66 6.55 13.17
C CYS A 1 -6.77 7.92 12.54
N GLY A 2 -5.69 8.71 12.60
CA GLY A 2 -5.57 9.97 11.87
C GLY A 2 -4.93 9.73 10.50
N GLU A 3 -5.39 10.42 9.48
CA GLU A 3 -4.68 10.48 8.20
C GLU A 3 -3.64 11.61 8.30
N ASP A 4 -2.42 11.25 8.64
CA ASP A 4 -1.29 12.15 8.87
C ASP A 4 -0.24 12.05 7.75
N LEU A 5 -0.72 11.87 6.52
CA LEU A 5 0.10 11.80 5.31
C LEU A 5 0.53 13.20 4.86
N GLY A 6 1.71 13.27 4.23
CA GLY A 6 2.24 14.51 3.68
C GLY A 6 2.97 15.38 4.71
N MET A 7 3.16 16.67 4.38
CA MET A 7 3.91 17.62 5.20
C MET A 7 3.01 18.23 6.30
N GLY A 8 2.91 17.53 7.42
CA GLY A 8 2.28 18.07 8.62
C GLY A 8 3.24 18.92 9.47
N PRO A 9 2.71 19.75 10.41
CA PRO A 9 3.54 20.40 11.43
C PRO A 9 4.34 19.39 12.25
N SER A 10 5.54 19.74 12.67
CA SER A 10 6.44 18.85 13.42
C SER A 10 5.88 18.35 14.76
N CYS A 11 4.87 19.02 15.31
CA CYS A 11 4.21 18.61 16.56
C CYS A 11 3.17 17.49 16.37
N VAL A 12 2.79 17.15 15.14
CA VAL A 12 1.71 16.17 14.87
C VAL A 12 2.02 14.78 15.47
N PRO A 13 3.21 14.18 15.32
CA PRO A 13 3.51 12.89 15.91
C PRO A 13 3.39 12.89 17.45
N ASP A 14 3.87 13.93 18.11
CA ASP A 14 3.80 14.05 19.57
C ASP A 14 2.35 14.18 20.07
N VAL A 15 1.55 15.01 19.40
CA VAL A 15 0.13 15.19 19.73
C VAL A 15 -0.65 13.90 19.52
N MET A 16 -0.43 13.22 18.40
CA MET A 16 -1.08 11.92 18.13
C MET A 16 -0.71 10.88 19.18
N SER A 17 0.57 10.81 19.55
CA SER A 17 1.05 9.91 20.59
C SER A 17 0.40 10.20 21.94
N GLN A 18 0.35 11.48 22.38
CA GLN A 18 -0.27 11.89 23.63
C GLN A 18 -1.77 11.59 23.68
N LEU A 19 -2.46 11.75 22.55
CA LEU A 19 -3.90 11.50 22.43
C LEU A 19 -4.23 10.03 22.07
N GLN A 20 -3.21 9.18 21.94
CA GLN A 20 -3.34 7.78 21.53
C GLN A 20 -4.10 7.61 20.20
N ILE A 21 -3.88 8.53 19.27
CA ILE A 21 -4.42 8.47 17.91
C ILE A 21 -3.43 7.67 17.06
N LEU A 22 -3.91 6.62 16.38
CA LEU A 22 -3.08 5.82 15.50
C LEU A 22 -2.67 6.64 14.28
N SER A 23 -1.39 6.57 13.91
CA SER A 23 -0.87 7.13 12.67
C SER A 23 -1.19 6.22 11.47
N LEU A 24 -1.23 6.76 10.28
CA LEU A 24 -1.40 6.00 9.04
C LEU A 24 -0.04 5.81 8.35
N GLU A 25 0.35 4.55 8.16
CA GLU A 25 1.61 4.16 7.55
C GLU A 25 1.36 3.49 6.18
N VAL A 26 1.32 4.29 5.12
CA VAL A 26 1.20 3.79 3.75
C VAL A 26 2.59 3.46 3.21
N GLN A 27 2.89 2.19 2.95
CA GLN A 27 4.24 1.73 2.61
C GLN A 27 4.87 2.53 1.46
N ARG A 28 4.08 2.92 0.47
CA ARG A 28 4.53 3.63 -0.73
C ARG A 28 4.56 5.17 -0.58
N MET A 29 4.14 5.68 0.57
CA MET A 29 4.04 7.12 0.85
C MET A 29 4.71 7.45 2.19
N PRO A 30 6.05 7.35 2.28
CA PRO A 30 6.75 7.68 3.51
C PRO A 30 6.55 9.15 3.89
N LYS A 31 6.42 9.44 5.17
CA LYS A 31 6.30 10.80 5.73
C LYS A 31 7.64 11.53 5.69
N GLU A 32 8.72 10.77 5.76
CA GLU A 32 10.09 11.28 5.72
C GLU A 32 10.59 11.39 4.27
N THR A 33 11.01 12.57 3.85
CA THR A 33 11.53 12.80 2.48
C THR A 33 12.83 12.04 2.17
N THR A 34 13.52 11.57 3.20
CA THR A 34 14.75 10.78 3.11
C THR A 34 14.50 9.29 2.84
N GLN A 35 13.27 8.82 3.03
CA GLN A 35 12.87 7.45 2.80
C GLN A 35 12.15 7.32 1.46
N ARG A 36 12.44 6.25 0.72
CA ARG A 36 11.72 5.93 -0.52
C ARG A 36 10.46 5.13 -0.25
N TYR A 37 10.48 4.32 0.81
CA TYR A 37 9.36 3.50 1.30
C TYR A 37 9.40 3.44 2.81
N VAL A 38 8.24 3.24 3.43
CA VAL A 38 8.14 3.04 4.88
C VAL A 38 8.76 1.70 5.26
N ASP A 39 9.64 1.72 6.25
CA ASP A 39 10.15 0.50 6.89
C ASP A 39 9.13 -0.02 7.90
N LEU A 40 8.35 -1.01 7.50
CA LEU A 40 7.29 -1.61 8.32
C LEU A 40 7.79 -2.28 9.60
N ASN A 41 9.10 -2.56 9.69
CA ASN A 41 9.72 -3.08 10.91
C ASN A 41 10.06 -1.97 11.91
N ASN A 42 9.94 -0.70 11.51
CA ASN A 42 10.31 0.44 12.33
C ASN A 42 9.21 1.50 12.46
N VAL A 43 7.96 1.12 12.24
CA VAL A 43 6.79 1.99 12.44
C VAL A 43 6.38 2.01 13.92
N PRO A 44 5.69 3.06 14.40
CA PRO A 44 5.10 3.10 15.74
C PRO A 44 4.09 1.97 15.94
N TYR A 45 4.02 1.42 17.15
CA TYR A 45 2.98 0.43 17.47
C TYR A 45 1.57 1.01 17.30
N LEU A 46 1.34 2.23 17.78
CA LEU A 46 0.07 2.95 17.60
C LEU A 46 -0.07 3.45 16.16
N SER A 47 -0.18 2.54 15.20
CA SER A 47 -0.35 2.83 13.80
C SER A 47 -1.25 1.83 13.09
N VAL A 48 -1.72 2.24 11.93
CA VAL A 48 -2.36 1.39 10.92
C VAL A 48 -1.45 1.38 9.70
N CYS A 49 -0.99 0.21 9.28
CA CYS A 49 -0.26 0.10 8.03
C CYS A 49 -1.14 -0.40 6.89
N CYS A 50 -0.84 0.04 5.68
CA CYS A 50 -1.50 -0.40 4.46
C CYS A 50 -0.59 -0.31 3.23
N THR A 51 -0.91 -1.11 2.22
CA THR A 51 -0.24 -1.09 0.91
C THR A 51 -0.56 0.19 0.13
N GLY A 52 -1.74 0.72 0.31
CA GLY A 52 -2.27 1.93 -0.32
C GLY A 52 -3.64 2.28 0.23
N THR A 53 -4.18 3.42 -0.17
CA THR A 53 -5.52 3.89 0.21
C THR A 53 -6.47 3.83 -0.98
N HIS A 54 -7.75 4.16 -0.77
CA HIS A 54 -8.73 4.30 -1.86
C HIS A 54 -8.35 5.38 -2.89
N ASP A 55 -7.50 6.34 -2.51
CA ASP A 55 -7.04 7.43 -3.39
C ASP A 55 -5.77 7.09 -4.16
N THR A 56 -5.17 5.94 -3.88
CA THR A 56 -3.98 5.45 -4.57
C THR A 56 -4.31 4.28 -5.49
N SER A 57 -3.43 3.99 -6.44
CA SER A 57 -3.55 2.81 -7.27
C SER A 57 -3.47 1.54 -6.42
N PRO A 58 -4.32 0.53 -6.64
CA PRO A 58 -4.12 -0.80 -6.09
C PRO A 58 -2.73 -1.36 -6.41
N MET A 59 -2.27 -2.31 -5.62
CA MET A 59 -0.88 -2.80 -5.65
C MET A 59 -0.43 -3.27 -7.04
N ARG A 60 -1.29 -3.95 -7.80
CA ARG A 60 -0.98 -4.43 -9.15
C ARG A 60 -0.86 -3.33 -10.18
N MET A 61 -1.70 -2.28 -10.09
CA MET A 61 -1.57 -1.09 -10.94
C MET A 61 -0.28 -0.35 -10.62
N TRP A 62 -0.04 -0.05 -9.34
CA TRP A 62 1.17 0.61 -8.89
C TRP A 62 2.43 -0.11 -9.37
N TRP A 63 2.45 -1.44 -9.40
CA TRP A 63 3.58 -2.23 -9.86
C TRP A 63 4.00 -1.91 -11.30
N ARG A 64 3.04 -1.51 -12.14
CA ARG A 64 3.26 -1.15 -13.55
C ARG A 64 3.56 0.33 -13.77
N GLU A 65 3.15 1.22 -12.87
CA GLU A 65 3.18 2.68 -13.07
C GLU A 65 4.59 3.25 -13.28
N ASN A 66 5.57 2.74 -12.53
CA ASN A 66 6.95 3.22 -12.61
C ASN A 66 7.93 2.07 -12.46
N ARG A 67 8.49 1.64 -13.57
CA ARG A 67 9.41 0.49 -13.62
C ARG A 67 10.69 0.68 -12.81
N GLU A 68 11.21 1.90 -12.70
CA GLU A 68 12.39 2.18 -11.88
C GLU A 68 12.08 1.99 -10.40
N ASN A 69 10.95 2.53 -9.94
CA ASN A 69 10.50 2.37 -8.55
C ASN A 69 10.23 0.90 -8.21
N THR A 70 9.54 0.19 -9.11
CA THR A 70 9.23 -1.24 -8.95
C THR A 70 10.49 -2.08 -8.91
N GLN A 71 11.45 -1.84 -9.79
CA GLN A 71 12.73 -2.55 -9.79
C GLN A 71 13.50 -2.31 -8.49
N TRP A 72 13.52 -1.06 -8.02
CA TRP A 72 14.17 -0.72 -6.75
C TRP A 72 13.49 -1.44 -5.58
N PHE A 73 12.16 -1.42 -5.52
CA PHE A 73 11.35 -2.10 -4.49
C PHE A 73 11.61 -3.62 -4.51
N TYR A 74 11.60 -4.21 -5.69
CA TYR A 74 11.84 -5.63 -5.91
C TYR A 74 13.20 -6.08 -5.35
N ASN A 75 14.26 -5.31 -5.61
CA ASN A 75 15.60 -5.66 -5.16
C ASN A 75 15.84 -5.33 -3.67
N ASN A 76 15.36 -4.18 -3.19
CA ASN A 76 15.78 -3.66 -1.88
C ASN A 76 14.75 -3.94 -0.77
N ILE A 77 13.47 -4.04 -1.09
CA ILE A 77 12.41 -4.33 -0.11
C ILE A 77 12.03 -5.80 -0.13
N LEU A 78 11.80 -6.37 -1.32
CA LEU A 78 11.47 -7.80 -1.45
C LEU A 78 12.71 -8.70 -1.48
N HIS A 79 13.90 -8.13 -1.53
CA HIS A 79 15.22 -8.83 -1.55
C HIS A 79 15.33 -9.87 -2.68
N GLN A 80 14.71 -9.57 -3.83
CA GLN A 80 14.75 -10.43 -5.00
C GLN A 80 15.90 -10.04 -5.94
N GLY A 81 16.47 -11.02 -6.63
CA GLY A 81 17.53 -10.81 -7.62
C GLY A 81 16.99 -10.72 -9.05
N GLY A 82 17.78 -10.09 -9.92
CA GLY A 82 17.44 -10.00 -11.33
C GLY A 82 16.44 -8.88 -11.67
N ALA A 83 15.78 -9.02 -12.82
CA ALA A 83 14.77 -8.06 -13.27
C ALA A 83 13.42 -8.32 -12.64
N ALA A 84 12.77 -7.25 -12.16
CA ALA A 84 11.39 -7.35 -11.67
C ALA A 84 10.45 -7.77 -12.81
N PRO A 85 9.51 -8.71 -12.59
CA PRO A 85 8.54 -9.10 -13.59
C PRO A 85 7.70 -7.89 -14.02
N GLU A 86 7.16 -7.95 -15.25
CA GLU A 86 6.31 -6.87 -15.78
C GLU A 86 5.06 -6.69 -14.92
N ASP A 87 4.46 -7.79 -14.52
CA ASP A 87 3.29 -7.84 -13.66
C ASP A 87 3.64 -8.33 -12.26
N LEU A 88 2.92 -7.83 -11.25
CA LEU A 88 2.99 -8.35 -9.91
C LEU A 88 2.45 -9.79 -9.89
N THR A 89 3.32 -10.76 -9.56
CA THR A 89 2.90 -12.16 -9.43
C THR A 89 2.17 -12.41 -8.12
N PRO A 90 1.35 -13.47 -8.01
CA PRO A 90 0.69 -13.83 -6.75
C PRO A 90 1.65 -14.02 -5.59
N GLU A 91 2.81 -14.62 -5.82
CA GLU A 91 3.84 -14.88 -4.81
C GLU A 91 4.45 -13.58 -4.27
N LEU A 92 4.72 -12.61 -5.16
CA LEU A 92 5.22 -11.29 -4.76
C LEU A 92 4.13 -10.48 -4.04
N ALA A 93 2.88 -10.59 -4.48
CA ALA A 93 1.74 -9.98 -3.80
C ALA A 93 1.61 -10.54 -2.38
N GLN A 94 1.69 -11.87 -2.22
CA GLN A 94 1.66 -12.53 -0.92
C GLN A 94 2.80 -12.05 -0.03
N GLN A 95 4.03 -11.95 -0.56
CA GLN A 95 5.17 -11.44 0.19
C GLN A 95 4.93 -10.02 0.71
N ILE A 96 4.33 -9.14 -0.11
CA ILE A 96 4.00 -7.76 0.29
C ILE A 96 2.91 -7.77 1.39
N VAL A 97 1.85 -8.57 1.23
CA VAL A 97 0.80 -8.72 2.25
C VAL A 97 1.39 -9.23 3.56
N ASP A 98 2.24 -10.26 3.51
CA ASP A 98 2.88 -10.84 4.69
C ASP A 98 3.75 -9.83 5.43
N MET A 99 4.46 -8.95 4.72
CA MET A 99 5.23 -7.86 5.33
C MET A 99 4.35 -6.91 6.15
N HIS A 100 3.14 -6.60 5.65
CA HIS A 100 2.20 -5.73 6.37
C HIS A 100 1.60 -6.43 7.58
N VAL A 101 1.16 -7.66 7.42
CA VAL A 101 0.57 -8.47 8.51
C VAL A 101 1.58 -8.72 9.64
N ASN A 102 2.86 -8.88 9.31
CA ASN A 102 3.93 -9.08 10.28
C ASN A 102 4.63 -7.78 10.72
N SER A 103 4.10 -6.60 10.36
CA SER A 103 4.63 -5.31 10.75
C SER A 103 4.52 -5.05 12.25
N LYS A 104 5.15 -3.98 12.73
CA LYS A 104 4.99 -3.52 14.12
C LYS A 104 3.70 -2.73 14.36
N SER A 105 2.96 -2.38 13.31
CA SER A 105 1.69 -1.65 13.44
C SER A 105 0.67 -2.43 14.24
N MET A 106 -0.15 -1.75 15.04
CA MET A 106 -1.27 -2.36 15.76
C MET A 106 -2.26 -3.02 14.82
N TRP A 107 -2.48 -2.43 13.64
CA TRP A 107 -3.40 -2.90 12.62
C TRP A 107 -2.75 -2.90 11.23
N ALA A 108 -2.96 -3.97 10.47
CA ALA A 108 -2.75 -4.02 9.04
C ALA A 108 -4.11 -4.05 8.34
N ILE A 109 -4.46 -2.95 7.67
CA ILE A 109 -5.73 -2.83 6.95
C ILE A 109 -5.40 -2.63 5.48
N LEU A 110 -5.68 -3.64 4.66
CA LEU A 110 -5.31 -3.69 3.26
C LEU A 110 -6.55 -3.61 2.37
N PRO A 111 -6.45 -2.97 1.19
CA PRO A 111 -7.50 -3.03 0.19
C PRO A 111 -7.82 -4.48 -0.19
N TRP A 112 -9.10 -4.78 -0.41
CA TRP A 112 -9.52 -6.14 -0.77
C TRP A 112 -8.84 -6.63 -2.06
N GLN A 113 -8.63 -5.74 -3.01
CA GLN A 113 -7.93 -6.01 -4.26
C GLN A 113 -6.52 -6.56 -4.05
N ASP A 114 -5.83 -6.09 -3.01
CA ASP A 114 -4.46 -6.50 -2.69
C ASP A 114 -4.43 -7.91 -2.09
N TYR A 115 -5.46 -8.30 -1.33
CA TYR A 115 -5.63 -9.71 -0.93
C TYR A 115 -5.92 -10.60 -2.14
N MET A 116 -6.81 -10.18 -3.05
CA MET A 116 -7.11 -10.93 -4.26
C MET A 116 -5.90 -11.06 -5.19
N ALA A 117 -4.98 -10.11 -5.15
CA ALA A 117 -3.75 -10.17 -5.93
C ALA A 117 -2.86 -11.38 -5.58
N CYS A 118 -3.03 -11.95 -4.38
CA CYS A 118 -2.30 -13.12 -3.91
C CYS A 118 -2.76 -14.44 -4.54
N ASP A 119 -3.89 -14.45 -5.24
CA ASP A 119 -4.39 -15.63 -5.95
C ASP A 119 -4.61 -15.32 -7.44
N GLY A 120 -3.96 -16.11 -8.30
CA GLY A 120 -4.03 -15.94 -9.75
C GLY A 120 -5.43 -16.10 -10.36
N ASN A 121 -6.33 -16.82 -9.68
CA ASN A 121 -7.68 -17.08 -10.16
C ASN A 121 -8.69 -16.03 -9.68
N SER A 122 -8.46 -15.45 -8.50
CA SER A 122 -9.41 -14.52 -7.84
C SER A 122 -9.13 -13.05 -8.17
N ARG A 123 -7.92 -12.72 -8.63
CA ARG A 123 -7.57 -11.35 -8.99
C ARG A 123 -8.28 -10.87 -10.25
N TYR A 124 -8.52 -9.58 -10.36
CA TYR A 124 -9.14 -8.99 -11.54
C TYR A 124 -8.32 -9.33 -12.81
N PRO A 125 -8.95 -9.68 -13.95
CA PRO A 125 -8.21 -9.97 -15.18
C PRO A 125 -7.29 -8.84 -15.62
N ASN A 126 -7.80 -7.58 -15.54
CA ASN A 126 -7.00 -6.40 -15.83
C ASN A 126 -6.79 -5.56 -14.55
N PRO A 127 -5.55 -5.25 -14.13
CA PRO A 127 -5.27 -4.42 -12.97
C PRO A 127 -5.98 -3.06 -12.95
N GLU A 128 -6.22 -2.46 -14.13
CA GLU A 128 -6.94 -1.20 -14.25
C GLU A 128 -8.38 -1.27 -13.69
N GLY A 129 -8.99 -2.45 -13.73
CA GLY A 129 -10.33 -2.70 -13.18
C GLY A 129 -10.37 -2.76 -11.65
N GLU A 130 -9.22 -2.75 -10.99
CA GLU A 130 -9.10 -2.79 -9.52
C GLU A 130 -9.23 -1.40 -8.89
N ARG A 131 -9.12 -0.32 -9.66
CA ARG A 131 -9.16 1.06 -9.15
C ARG A 131 -10.52 1.39 -8.54
N ILE A 132 -10.50 1.94 -7.32
CA ILE A 132 -11.71 2.38 -6.59
C ILE A 132 -11.99 3.84 -6.89
N ASN A 133 -10.99 4.69 -6.76
CA ASN A 133 -11.09 6.13 -6.95
C ASN A 133 -9.98 6.67 -7.83
N ASP A 134 -10.26 7.78 -8.51
CA ASP A 134 -9.30 8.58 -9.24
C ASP A 134 -9.43 10.04 -8.79
N PRO A 135 -8.64 10.50 -7.81
CA PRO A 135 -8.70 11.86 -7.28
C PRO A 135 -8.41 12.95 -8.33
N SER A 136 -7.73 12.59 -9.42
CA SER A 136 -7.46 13.52 -10.52
C SER A 136 -8.68 13.77 -11.41
N ASN A 137 -9.68 12.91 -11.34
CA ASN A 137 -10.91 13.00 -12.14
C ASN A 137 -12.09 13.45 -11.27
N PRO A 138 -12.50 14.74 -11.34
CA PRO A 138 -13.61 15.27 -10.53
C PRO A 138 -14.98 14.67 -10.88
N ARG A 139 -15.08 13.90 -11.95
CA ARG A 139 -16.29 13.20 -12.38
C ARG A 139 -16.25 11.70 -12.08
N HIS A 140 -15.21 11.23 -11.40
CA HIS A 140 -15.12 9.82 -11.04
C HIS A 140 -16.25 9.44 -10.06
N ILE A 141 -16.85 8.28 -10.30
CA ILE A 141 -17.90 7.72 -9.45
C ILE A 141 -17.38 6.43 -8.82
N TRP A 142 -17.47 6.30 -7.52
CA TRP A 142 -17.07 5.12 -6.77
C TRP A 142 -18.06 3.98 -7.02
N CYS A 143 -17.81 3.19 -8.06
CA CYS A 143 -18.71 2.13 -8.50
C CYS A 143 -18.02 0.75 -8.58
N TRP A 144 -16.82 0.62 -8.00
CA TRP A 144 -16.14 -0.67 -8.01
C TRP A 144 -16.99 -1.76 -7.34
N ARG A 145 -17.00 -2.94 -7.94
CA ARG A 145 -17.66 -4.13 -7.42
C ARG A 145 -16.71 -5.30 -7.52
N MET A 146 -16.74 -6.15 -6.49
CA MET A 146 -16.05 -7.42 -6.51
C MET A 146 -16.61 -8.28 -7.64
N HIS A 147 -15.75 -8.92 -8.41
CA HIS A 147 -16.14 -9.74 -9.59
C HIS A 147 -16.24 -11.22 -9.27
N VAL A 148 -15.81 -11.65 -8.09
CA VAL A 148 -15.95 -13.02 -7.60
C VAL A 148 -17.13 -13.12 -6.65
N GLU A 149 -17.86 -14.23 -6.70
CA GLU A 149 -18.90 -14.55 -5.72
C GLU A 149 -18.25 -15.12 -4.45
N LEU A 150 -18.82 -14.79 -3.29
CA LEU A 150 -18.36 -15.28 -1.99
C LEU A 150 -18.90 -16.67 -1.70
#